data_a007a3a00cea9787890f47b97f0c6baf
#
_entry.id   a007a3a00cea9787890f47b97f0c6baf
#
_cell.length_a   1.000
_cell.length_b   1.000
_cell.length_c   1.000
_cell.angle_alpha   90.00
_cell.angle_beta   90.00
_cell.angle_gamma   90.00
#
_symmetry.space_group_name_H-M   'P 1'
#
loop_
_entity.id
_entity.type
_entity.pdbx_description
1 polymer ?
#
loop_
_entity_poly.entity_id
_entity_poly.type
_entity_poly.pdbx_seq_one_letter_code
_entity_poly.pdbx_strand_id
1 'polypeptide(L)'
;MDERFRRAGAILGDAAMKKLSESRVAVLGLGGVGSWCAEALCRSGVGTLYLLDQDTVSLSNVNRQLFALTSTLDLPKAEAAAARLRDIAPESRIVPMVYRYAPETRDTLLDLKPDFIVDCIDLVSCKVDLAVSCAERGIRLVAALGTGNKKDASLLRLTVLAKTEGCPLARGGRRELRRRGITHLPVVYSPEEASEPDTGETPPPGRRSVPGSLVWVPASAGLLLCQYVVTELIK
;
A
#
# COMPACT_ATOMS: atom_id res chain seq x y z
N MET A 1 12.70 1.30 24.91
CA MET A 1 11.76 1.75 23.84
C MET A 1 12.15 3.17 23.44
N ASP A 2 12.24 3.47 22.15
CA ASP A 2 12.47 4.83 21.63
C ASP A 2 11.31 5.76 22.06
N GLU A 3 11.65 6.98 22.47
CA GLU A 3 10.66 7.96 22.94
C GLU A 3 9.62 8.31 21.87
N ARG A 4 9.99 8.28 20.59
CA ARG A 4 9.09 8.48 19.43
C ARG A 4 7.89 7.55 19.47
N PHE A 5 8.06 6.34 19.97
CA PHE A 5 7.04 5.28 19.97
C PHE A 5 6.41 5.04 21.34
N ARG A 6 6.76 5.83 22.38
CA ARG A 6 6.27 5.66 23.75
C ARG A 6 4.74 5.61 23.85
N ARG A 7 4.04 6.47 23.11
CA ARG A 7 2.57 6.51 23.15
C ARG A 7 1.94 5.27 22.49
N ALA A 8 2.52 4.76 21.41
CA ALA A 8 2.10 3.50 20.81
C ALA A 8 2.35 2.33 21.76
N GLY A 9 3.54 2.31 22.40
CA GLY A 9 3.88 1.31 23.38
C GLY A 9 2.99 1.29 24.61
N ALA A 10 2.47 2.44 25.04
CA ALA A 10 1.51 2.51 26.14
C ALA A 10 0.18 1.78 25.84
N ILE A 11 -0.17 1.63 24.55
CA ILE A 11 -1.39 0.92 24.10
C ILE A 11 -1.07 -0.53 23.74
N LEU A 12 0.02 -0.77 23.02
CA LEU A 12 0.34 -2.08 22.44
C LEU A 12 1.17 -2.95 23.40
N GLY A 13 1.92 -2.34 24.30
CA GLY A 13 2.87 -3.00 25.21
C GLY A 13 4.26 -3.23 24.60
N ASP A 14 5.26 -3.43 25.45
CA ASP A 14 6.68 -3.55 25.05
C ASP A 14 6.95 -4.76 24.14
N ALA A 15 6.28 -5.88 24.37
CA ALA A 15 6.44 -7.09 23.57
C ALA A 15 5.98 -6.87 22.12
N ALA A 16 4.86 -6.17 21.92
CA ALA A 16 4.35 -5.82 20.60
C ALA A 16 5.29 -4.83 19.90
N MET A 17 5.78 -3.80 20.60
CA MET A 17 6.73 -2.85 20.04
C MET A 17 8.05 -3.50 19.63
N LYS A 18 8.52 -4.49 20.39
CA LYS A 18 9.68 -5.29 20.02
C LYS A 18 9.43 -6.07 18.72
N LYS A 19 8.28 -6.78 18.60
CA LYS A 19 7.92 -7.49 17.36
C LYS A 19 7.89 -6.55 16.16
N LEU A 20 7.32 -5.34 16.31
CA LEU A 20 7.28 -4.35 15.23
C LEU A 20 8.69 -3.88 14.83
N SER A 21 9.56 -3.60 15.80
CA SER A 21 10.94 -3.15 15.51
C SER A 21 11.81 -4.22 14.83
N GLU A 22 11.45 -5.48 14.97
CA GLU A 22 12.11 -6.62 14.30
C GLU A 22 11.46 -6.99 12.96
N SER A 23 10.27 -6.44 12.66
CA SER A 23 9.48 -6.79 11.48
C SER A 23 9.99 -6.09 10.22
N ARG A 24 9.80 -6.78 9.07
CA ARG A 24 10.14 -6.33 7.72
C ARG A 24 8.86 -6.26 6.89
N VAL A 25 8.49 -5.06 6.47
CA VAL A 25 7.28 -4.84 5.66
C VAL A 25 7.64 -4.22 4.33
N ALA A 26 7.06 -4.73 3.26
CA ALA A 26 7.18 -4.13 1.93
C ALA A 26 5.88 -3.42 1.54
N VAL A 27 6.00 -2.20 1.02
CA VAL A 27 4.87 -1.43 0.46
C VAL A 27 5.12 -1.24 -1.03
N LEU A 28 4.24 -1.79 -1.85
CA LEU A 28 4.31 -1.76 -3.31
C LEU A 28 3.31 -0.75 -3.88
N GLY A 29 3.82 0.26 -4.56
CA GLY A 29 3.06 1.42 -5.02
C GLY A 29 2.94 2.50 -3.94
N LEU A 30 3.63 3.63 -4.15
CA LEU A 30 3.69 4.77 -3.21
C LEU A 30 2.79 5.93 -3.68
N GLY A 31 1.66 5.58 -4.30
CA GLY A 31 0.62 6.51 -4.69
C GLY A 31 -0.22 7.03 -3.52
N GLY A 32 -1.49 7.40 -3.81
CA GLY A 32 -2.40 7.97 -2.82
C GLY A 32 -2.70 7.07 -1.63
N VAL A 33 -2.62 5.74 -1.75
CA VAL A 33 -2.84 4.79 -0.66
C VAL A 33 -1.52 4.40 0.00
N GLY A 34 -0.56 3.93 -0.79
CA GLY A 34 0.67 3.36 -0.25
C GLY A 34 1.57 4.37 0.44
N SER A 35 1.56 5.65 0.03
CA SER A 35 2.33 6.69 0.71
C SER A 35 1.87 6.89 2.17
N TRP A 36 0.57 6.94 2.42
CA TRP A 36 0.01 7.06 3.76
C TRP A 36 0.23 5.79 4.59
N CYS A 37 0.09 4.61 3.95
CA CYS A 37 0.37 3.34 4.62
C CYS A 37 1.84 3.25 5.06
N ALA A 38 2.79 3.58 4.18
CA ALA A 38 4.22 3.53 4.46
C ALA A 38 4.62 4.45 5.62
N GLU A 39 4.12 5.69 5.63
CA GLU A 39 4.38 6.60 6.75
C GLU A 39 3.75 6.11 8.06
N ALA A 40 2.51 5.61 8.00
CA ALA A 40 1.84 5.09 9.19
C ALA A 40 2.58 3.88 9.78
N LEU A 41 3.07 2.95 8.95
CA LEU A 41 3.90 1.82 9.38
C LEU A 41 5.22 2.29 10.03
N CYS A 42 5.89 3.27 9.43
CA CYS A 42 7.09 3.88 9.99
C CYS A 42 6.80 4.49 11.37
N ARG A 43 5.73 5.28 11.50
CA ARG A 43 5.28 5.89 12.77
C ARG A 43 4.80 4.88 13.80
N SER A 44 4.47 3.66 13.38
CA SER A 44 4.10 2.55 14.27
C SER A 44 5.30 1.77 14.79
N GLY A 45 6.54 2.09 14.34
CA GLY A 45 7.76 1.47 14.82
C GLY A 45 8.17 0.20 14.08
N VAL A 46 7.73 0.00 12.82
CA VAL A 46 8.22 -1.09 11.98
C VAL A 46 9.70 -0.90 11.67
N GLY A 47 10.51 -1.93 11.96
CA GLY A 47 11.96 -1.84 11.91
C GLY A 47 12.57 -1.80 10.52
N THR A 48 11.96 -2.46 9.52
CA THR A 48 12.41 -2.42 8.12
C THR A 48 11.25 -2.16 7.18
N LEU A 49 11.40 -1.17 6.30
CA LEU A 49 10.45 -0.87 5.23
C LEU A 49 11.13 -0.95 3.87
N TYR A 50 10.63 -1.83 3.01
CA TYR A 50 10.94 -1.86 1.58
C TYR A 50 9.89 -1.05 0.83
N LEU A 51 10.32 -0.02 0.10
CA LEU A 51 9.45 0.96 -0.56
C LEU A 51 9.59 0.84 -2.06
N LEU A 52 8.66 0.17 -2.72
CA LEU A 52 8.75 -0.12 -4.15
C LEU A 52 7.81 0.75 -4.97
N ASP A 53 8.36 1.56 -5.85
CA ASP A 53 7.64 2.34 -6.85
C ASP A 53 8.59 2.68 -8.00
N GLN A 54 8.11 2.59 -9.25
CA GLN A 54 8.91 2.92 -10.45
C GLN A 54 8.82 4.39 -10.86
N ASP A 55 7.76 5.08 -10.41
CA ASP A 55 7.40 6.40 -10.91
C ASP A 55 8.20 7.52 -10.22
N THR A 56 8.24 8.67 -10.85
CA THR A 56 8.65 9.93 -10.25
C THR A 56 7.44 10.71 -9.71
N VAL A 57 7.70 11.64 -8.83
CA VAL A 57 6.70 12.57 -8.30
C VAL A 57 6.32 13.58 -9.39
N SER A 58 5.03 13.72 -9.66
CA SER A 58 4.48 14.72 -10.57
C SER A 58 3.56 15.71 -9.87
N LEU A 59 3.37 16.89 -10.45
CA LEU A 59 2.53 17.94 -9.87
C LEU A 59 1.09 17.47 -9.63
N SER A 60 0.53 16.64 -10.51
CA SER A 60 -0.81 16.05 -10.37
C SER A 60 -0.94 15.06 -9.21
N ASN A 61 0.16 14.69 -8.55
CA ASN A 61 0.14 13.79 -7.39
C ASN A 61 -0.06 14.55 -6.06
N VAL A 62 0.24 15.85 -6.04
CA VAL A 62 0.29 16.68 -4.81
C VAL A 62 -1.03 16.66 -4.05
N ASN A 63 -2.16 16.56 -4.75
CA ASN A 63 -3.47 16.59 -4.12
C ASN A 63 -3.76 15.39 -3.21
N ARG A 64 -3.00 14.25 -3.31
CA ARG A 64 -3.35 13.01 -2.60
C ARG A 64 -2.20 12.12 -2.17
N GLN A 65 -0.99 12.28 -2.75
CA GLN A 65 0.18 11.47 -2.40
C GLN A 65 1.04 12.19 -1.36
N LEU A 66 1.26 11.57 -0.21
CA LEU A 66 1.88 12.19 0.96
C LEU A 66 3.31 12.70 0.70
N PHE A 67 4.05 12.00 -0.16
CA PHE A 67 5.44 12.33 -0.49
C PHE A 67 5.57 13.29 -1.67
N ALA A 68 4.44 13.66 -2.30
CA ALA A 68 4.43 14.62 -3.40
C ALA A 68 4.35 16.05 -2.87
N LEU A 69 5.49 16.73 -2.88
CA LEU A 69 5.68 18.11 -2.46
C LEU A 69 6.32 18.89 -3.61
N THR A 70 6.23 20.20 -3.60
CA THR A 70 6.95 21.05 -4.57
C THR A 70 8.45 20.74 -4.57
N SER A 71 9.03 20.49 -3.39
CA SER A 71 10.45 20.16 -3.22
C SER A 71 10.84 18.74 -3.66
N THR A 72 9.88 17.86 -3.92
CA THR A 72 10.14 16.49 -4.34
C THR A 72 9.72 16.21 -5.79
N LEU A 73 9.26 17.23 -6.53
CA LEU A 73 8.92 17.07 -7.96
C LEU A 73 10.10 16.45 -8.73
N ASP A 74 9.79 15.55 -9.65
CA ASP A 74 10.70 14.80 -10.51
C ASP A 74 11.64 13.81 -9.79
N LEU A 75 11.64 13.77 -8.46
CA LEU A 75 12.34 12.72 -7.72
C LEU A 75 11.61 11.38 -7.84
N PRO A 76 12.33 10.22 -7.85
CA PRO A 76 11.71 8.92 -7.72
C PRO A 76 10.86 8.85 -6.44
N LYS A 77 9.61 8.38 -6.53
CA LYS A 77 8.69 8.30 -5.38
C LYS A 77 9.28 7.51 -4.21
N ALA A 78 9.96 6.39 -4.51
CA ALA A 78 10.59 5.57 -3.49
C ALA A 78 11.71 6.32 -2.74
N GLU A 79 12.50 7.14 -3.42
CA GLU A 79 13.55 7.96 -2.81
C GLU A 79 12.96 9.12 -1.99
N ALA A 80 11.97 9.83 -2.52
CA ALA A 80 11.27 10.90 -1.78
C ALA A 80 10.62 10.35 -0.49
N ALA A 81 10.00 9.17 -0.58
CA ALA A 81 9.46 8.46 0.57
C ALA A 81 10.56 8.10 1.58
N ALA A 82 11.66 7.49 1.11
CA ALA A 82 12.73 7.05 1.98
C ALA A 82 13.39 8.22 2.73
N ALA A 83 13.61 9.35 2.07
CA ALA A 83 14.16 10.56 2.69
C ALA A 83 13.29 11.02 3.85
N ARG A 84 11.97 11.14 3.64
CA ARG A 84 11.03 11.56 4.68
C ARG A 84 10.92 10.54 5.82
N LEU A 85 10.87 9.24 5.53
CA LEU A 85 10.71 8.22 6.56
C LEU A 85 11.96 8.06 7.42
N ARG A 86 13.15 8.27 6.88
CA ARG A 86 14.40 8.31 7.66
C ARG A 86 14.44 9.48 8.65
N ASP A 87 13.82 10.61 8.34
CA ASP A 87 13.69 11.74 9.27
C ASP A 87 12.71 11.43 10.41
N ILE A 88 11.66 10.63 10.14
CA ILE A 88 10.69 10.18 11.15
C ILE A 88 11.31 9.13 12.09
N ALA A 89 11.97 8.12 11.53
CA ALA A 89 12.52 6.99 12.26
C ALA A 89 13.95 6.65 11.78
N PRO A 90 14.98 7.39 12.24
CA PRO A 90 16.36 7.23 11.77
C PRO A 90 16.94 5.84 12.04
N GLU A 91 16.47 5.16 13.08
CA GLU A 91 16.91 3.80 13.44
C GLU A 91 16.26 2.70 12.61
N SER A 92 15.18 3.01 11.90
CA SER A 92 14.52 2.05 11.01
C SER A 92 15.28 1.92 9.69
N ARG A 93 15.38 0.71 9.18
CA ARG A 93 15.96 0.44 7.88
C ARG A 93 14.96 0.75 6.77
N ILE A 94 15.13 1.89 6.10
CA ILE A 94 14.28 2.33 4.99
C ILE A 94 15.01 2.08 3.66
N VAL A 95 14.47 1.18 2.84
CA VAL A 95 15.09 0.70 1.59
C VAL A 95 14.22 1.12 0.40
N PRO A 96 14.59 2.17 -0.35
CA PRO A 96 13.91 2.52 -1.58
C PRO A 96 14.24 1.51 -2.69
N MET A 97 13.24 1.16 -3.49
CA MET A 97 13.34 0.20 -4.59
C MET A 97 12.68 0.82 -5.84
N VAL A 98 13.50 1.41 -6.71
CA VAL A 98 13.05 2.16 -7.89
C VAL A 98 12.96 1.22 -9.08
N TYR A 99 11.94 0.37 -9.09
CA TYR A 99 11.62 -0.47 -10.24
C TYR A 99 10.14 -0.89 -10.24
N ARG A 100 9.68 -1.41 -11.38
CA ARG A 100 8.33 -1.92 -11.52
C ARG A 100 8.25 -3.36 -11.02
N TYR A 101 7.24 -3.66 -10.18
CA TYR A 101 6.89 -5.03 -9.90
C TYR A 101 6.32 -5.71 -11.17
N ALA A 102 6.90 -6.82 -11.54
CA ALA A 102 6.48 -7.69 -12.63
C ALA A 102 6.96 -9.13 -12.36
N PRO A 103 6.45 -10.15 -13.06
CA PRO A 103 6.92 -11.53 -12.88
C PRO A 103 8.45 -11.68 -13.00
N GLU A 104 9.08 -10.87 -13.85
CA GLU A 104 10.52 -10.90 -14.11
C GLU A 104 11.35 -10.26 -12.98
N THR A 105 10.75 -9.35 -12.21
CA THR A 105 11.43 -8.60 -11.14
C THR A 105 10.99 -9.01 -9.74
N ARG A 106 9.97 -9.86 -9.60
CA ARG A 106 9.37 -10.20 -8.32
C ARG A 106 10.34 -10.81 -7.30
N ASP A 107 11.28 -11.62 -7.77
CA ASP A 107 12.22 -12.31 -6.90
C ASP A 107 13.19 -11.34 -6.21
N THR A 108 13.50 -10.21 -6.84
CA THR A 108 14.28 -9.12 -6.22
C THR A 108 13.66 -8.65 -4.88
N LEU A 109 12.32 -8.65 -4.79
CA LEU A 109 11.62 -8.32 -3.56
C LEU A 109 11.38 -9.54 -2.67
N LEU A 110 10.87 -10.63 -3.25
CA LEU A 110 10.40 -11.78 -2.47
C LEU A 110 11.55 -12.53 -1.78
N ASP A 111 12.75 -12.51 -2.35
CA ASP A 111 13.95 -13.12 -1.75
C ASP A 111 14.47 -12.33 -0.53
N LEU A 112 14.03 -11.09 -0.33
CA LEU A 112 14.26 -10.34 0.92
C LEU A 112 13.44 -10.89 2.09
N LYS A 113 12.50 -11.79 1.82
CA LYS A 113 11.62 -12.46 2.79
C LYS A 113 10.95 -11.48 3.75
N PRO A 114 10.18 -10.51 3.23
CA PRO A 114 9.41 -9.62 4.09
C PRO A 114 8.39 -10.44 4.91
N ASP A 115 8.15 -10.04 6.15
CA ASP A 115 7.16 -10.66 7.03
C ASP A 115 5.73 -10.31 6.60
N PHE A 116 5.59 -9.18 5.90
CA PHE A 116 4.32 -8.70 5.36
C PHE A 116 4.53 -7.88 4.08
N ILE A 117 3.62 -8.01 3.13
CA ILE A 117 3.55 -7.17 1.93
C ILE A 117 2.22 -6.42 1.90
N VAL A 118 2.29 -5.12 1.60
CA VAL A 118 1.14 -4.26 1.33
C VAL A 118 1.11 -3.94 -0.16
N ASP A 119 0.08 -4.45 -0.84
CA ASP A 119 -0.12 -4.25 -2.27
C ASP A 119 -1.00 -3.03 -2.53
N CYS A 120 -0.38 -1.92 -2.92
CA CYS A 120 -1.04 -0.71 -3.39
C CYS A 120 -0.85 -0.47 -4.91
N ILE A 121 -0.48 -1.52 -5.67
CA ILE A 121 -0.35 -1.47 -7.12
C ILE A 121 -1.75 -1.31 -7.74
N ASP A 122 -1.87 -0.60 -8.86
CA ASP A 122 -3.14 -0.36 -9.56
C ASP A 122 -3.39 -1.31 -10.76
N LEU A 123 -2.44 -2.19 -11.07
CA LEU A 123 -2.51 -3.13 -12.19
C LEU A 123 -2.95 -4.53 -11.73
N VAL A 124 -4.09 -5.01 -12.24
CA VAL A 124 -4.70 -6.30 -11.85
C VAL A 124 -3.77 -7.48 -12.07
N SER A 125 -3.06 -7.54 -13.19
CA SER A 125 -2.13 -8.64 -13.50
C SER A 125 -1.01 -8.76 -12.47
N CYS A 126 -0.41 -7.64 -12.06
CA CYS A 126 0.62 -7.60 -11.03
C CYS A 126 0.07 -8.00 -9.65
N LYS A 127 -1.15 -7.55 -9.30
CA LYS A 127 -1.81 -7.96 -8.05
C LYS A 127 -2.05 -9.46 -7.98
N VAL A 128 -2.48 -10.05 -9.08
CA VAL A 128 -2.73 -11.50 -9.16
C VAL A 128 -1.42 -12.27 -9.05
N ASP A 129 -0.39 -11.88 -9.80
CA ASP A 129 0.94 -12.51 -9.73
C ASP A 129 1.52 -12.42 -8.32
N LEU A 130 1.46 -11.23 -7.69
CA LEU A 130 1.94 -11.02 -6.33
C LEU A 130 1.20 -11.90 -5.32
N ALA A 131 -0.13 -11.99 -5.42
CA ALA A 131 -0.92 -12.79 -4.49
C ALA A 131 -0.61 -14.28 -4.61
N VAL A 132 -0.40 -14.78 -5.83
CA VAL A 132 0.01 -16.17 -6.07
C VAL A 132 1.40 -16.43 -5.51
N SER A 133 2.36 -15.58 -5.84
CA SER A 133 3.76 -15.72 -5.40
C SER A 133 3.91 -15.62 -3.88
N CYS A 134 3.13 -14.76 -3.23
CA CYS A 134 3.09 -14.66 -1.77
C CYS A 134 2.51 -15.94 -1.14
N ALA A 135 1.42 -16.48 -1.71
CA ALA A 135 0.80 -17.72 -1.21
C ALA A 135 1.77 -18.91 -1.32
N GLU A 136 2.48 -19.03 -2.45
CA GLU A 136 3.48 -20.08 -2.68
C GLU A 136 4.67 -20.00 -1.71
N ARG A 137 5.05 -18.78 -1.31
CA ARG A 137 6.19 -18.54 -0.42
C ARG A 137 5.82 -18.38 1.06
N GLY A 138 4.52 -18.47 1.40
CA GLY A 138 4.03 -18.26 2.76
C GLY A 138 4.21 -16.83 3.29
N ILE A 139 4.30 -15.83 2.40
CA ILE A 139 4.42 -14.41 2.76
C ILE A 139 3.03 -13.83 2.97
N ARG A 140 2.81 -13.15 4.11
CA ARG A 140 1.53 -12.49 4.39
C ARG A 140 1.33 -11.28 3.47
N LEU A 141 0.09 -11.13 2.94
CA LEU A 141 -0.27 -10.09 2.00
C LEU A 141 -1.60 -9.44 2.38
N VAL A 142 -1.69 -8.13 2.23
CA VAL A 142 -2.95 -7.37 2.20
C VAL A 142 -2.94 -6.44 0.98
N ALA A 143 -4.09 -6.25 0.33
CA ALA A 143 -4.15 -5.42 -0.87
C ALA A 143 -5.15 -4.27 -0.74
N ALA A 144 -4.78 -3.10 -1.29
CA ALA A 144 -5.72 -2.04 -1.59
C ALA A 144 -6.46 -2.34 -2.90
N LEU A 145 -7.76 -2.11 -2.91
CA LEU A 145 -8.54 -2.04 -4.14
C LEU A 145 -8.77 -0.58 -4.55
N GLY A 146 -9.52 -0.34 -5.64
CA GLY A 146 -9.69 1.00 -6.18
C GLY A 146 -10.32 2.00 -5.19
N THR A 147 -9.61 3.08 -4.91
CA THR A 147 -10.05 4.22 -4.10
C THR A 147 -10.34 5.47 -4.94
N GLY A 148 -10.05 5.41 -6.24
CA GLY A 148 -10.36 6.49 -7.19
C GLY A 148 -11.86 6.64 -7.42
N ASN A 149 -12.31 7.85 -7.75
CA ASN A 149 -13.69 8.21 -8.03
C ASN A 149 -14.65 7.98 -6.84
N LYS A 150 -14.13 8.02 -5.62
CA LYS A 150 -14.85 7.85 -4.36
C LYS A 150 -14.82 9.15 -3.55
N LYS A 151 -15.86 9.37 -2.76
CA LYS A 151 -16.05 10.61 -1.97
C LYS A 151 -16.12 10.35 -0.48
N ASP A 152 -16.64 9.19 -0.07
CA ASP A 152 -16.91 8.87 1.33
C ASP A 152 -15.91 7.85 1.88
N ALA A 153 -14.98 8.34 2.70
CA ALA A 153 -14.00 7.50 3.38
C ALA A 153 -14.63 6.61 4.47
N SER A 154 -15.79 6.98 5.01
CA SER A 154 -16.46 6.18 6.05
C SER A 154 -17.00 4.85 5.53
N LEU A 155 -17.15 4.71 4.21
CA LEU A 155 -17.57 3.49 3.55
C LEU A 155 -16.42 2.50 3.32
N LEU A 156 -15.17 2.86 3.60
CA LEU A 156 -14.03 1.96 3.48
C LEU A 156 -14.18 0.77 4.43
N ARG A 157 -13.87 -0.42 3.92
CA ARG A 157 -13.98 -1.68 4.67
C ARG A 157 -12.73 -2.54 4.49
N LEU A 158 -12.28 -3.10 5.59
CA LEU A 158 -11.32 -4.20 5.61
C LEU A 158 -12.12 -5.52 5.57
N THR A 159 -11.86 -6.36 4.59
CA THR A 159 -12.54 -7.66 4.38
C THR A 159 -11.66 -8.62 3.59
N VAL A 160 -12.17 -9.78 3.21
CA VAL A 160 -11.51 -10.65 2.24
C VAL A 160 -12.03 -10.40 0.83
N LEU A 161 -11.17 -10.53 -0.17
CA LEU A 161 -11.49 -10.26 -1.58
C LEU A 161 -12.76 -10.98 -2.05
N ALA A 162 -12.98 -12.22 -1.60
CA ALA A 162 -14.16 -13.02 -1.96
C ALA A 162 -15.50 -12.38 -1.54
N LYS A 163 -15.50 -11.53 -0.51
CA LYS A 163 -16.69 -10.86 0.05
C LYS A 163 -16.88 -9.42 -0.48
N THR A 164 -16.04 -8.96 -1.42
CA THR A 164 -16.16 -7.60 -1.96
C THR A 164 -17.26 -7.52 -3.01
N GLU A 165 -17.95 -6.39 -3.07
CA GLU A 165 -19.03 -6.08 -4.01
C GLU A 165 -18.76 -4.75 -4.74
N GLY A 166 -19.38 -4.54 -5.91
CA GLY A 166 -19.39 -3.24 -6.60
C GLY A 166 -18.06 -2.75 -7.20
N CYS A 167 -16.91 -3.34 -6.90
CA CYS A 167 -15.60 -2.87 -7.36
C CYS A 167 -15.14 -3.61 -8.65
N PRO A 168 -14.95 -2.91 -9.79
CA PRO A 168 -14.48 -3.52 -11.04
C PRO A 168 -13.10 -4.17 -10.91
N LEU A 169 -12.16 -3.53 -10.20
CA LEU A 169 -10.82 -4.06 -9.93
C LEU A 169 -10.89 -5.38 -9.16
N ALA A 170 -11.76 -5.45 -8.15
CA ALA A 170 -11.99 -6.65 -7.36
C ALA A 170 -12.59 -7.79 -8.22
N ARG A 171 -13.48 -7.49 -9.15
CA ARG A 171 -14.15 -8.50 -10.00
C ARG A 171 -13.13 -9.32 -10.82
N GLY A 172 -12.18 -8.63 -11.46
CA GLY A 172 -11.11 -9.28 -12.24
C GLY A 172 -10.23 -10.15 -11.36
N GLY A 173 -9.75 -9.60 -10.25
CA GLY A 173 -8.90 -10.30 -9.29
C GLY A 173 -9.58 -11.51 -8.66
N ARG A 174 -10.85 -11.39 -8.21
CA ARG A 174 -11.61 -12.51 -7.61
C ARG A 174 -11.68 -13.74 -8.52
N ARG A 175 -12.02 -13.53 -9.80
CA ARG A 175 -12.15 -14.63 -10.76
C ARG A 175 -10.82 -15.36 -10.96
N GLU A 176 -9.76 -14.60 -11.13
CA GLU A 176 -8.44 -15.14 -11.44
C GLU A 176 -7.81 -15.84 -10.22
N LEU A 177 -7.89 -15.24 -9.04
CA LEU A 177 -7.35 -15.83 -7.80
C LEU A 177 -8.15 -17.06 -7.37
N ARG A 178 -9.48 -17.06 -7.56
CA ARG A 178 -10.32 -18.24 -7.27
C ARG A 178 -9.94 -19.43 -8.14
N ARG A 179 -9.61 -19.22 -9.42
CA ARG A 179 -9.13 -20.27 -10.33
C ARG A 179 -7.81 -20.89 -9.85
N ARG A 180 -7.02 -20.12 -9.10
CA ARG A 180 -5.72 -20.54 -8.54
C ARG A 180 -5.81 -21.01 -7.08
N GLY A 181 -7.02 -21.21 -6.57
CA GLY A 181 -7.25 -21.67 -5.21
C GLY A 181 -7.05 -20.63 -4.10
N ILE A 182 -6.79 -19.37 -4.45
CA ILE A 182 -6.60 -18.29 -3.49
C ILE A 182 -7.96 -17.63 -3.21
N THR A 183 -8.56 -17.97 -2.08
CA THR A 183 -9.88 -17.47 -1.67
C THR A 183 -9.81 -16.47 -0.52
N HIS A 184 -8.68 -16.41 0.19
CA HIS A 184 -8.53 -15.64 1.43
C HIS A 184 -7.43 -14.57 1.30
N LEU A 185 -7.68 -13.55 0.45
CA LEU A 185 -6.84 -12.37 0.37
C LEU A 185 -7.51 -11.22 1.13
N PRO A 186 -6.92 -10.72 2.24
CA PRO A 186 -7.40 -9.52 2.92
C PRO A 186 -7.27 -8.30 2.03
N VAL A 187 -8.31 -7.45 2.02
CA VAL A 187 -8.33 -6.24 1.19
C VAL A 187 -8.99 -5.07 1.90
N VAL A 188 -8.53 -3.86 1.58
CA VAL A 188 -9.26 -2.62 1.87
C VAL A 188 -9.94 -2.16 0.58
N TYR A 189 -11.25 -1.90 0.63
CA TYR A 189 -12.05 -1.45 -0.50
C TYR A 189 -13.20 -0.54 -0.05
N SER A 190 -13.80 0.19 -0.97
CA SER A 190 -15.07 0.90 -0.76
C SER A 190 -16.17 0.27 -1.63
N PRO A 191 -17.35 -0.07 -1.07
CA PRO A 191 -18.52 -0.47 -1.84
C PRO A 191 -19.21 0.70 -2.52
N GLU A 192 -18.81 1.94 -2.24
CA GLU A 192 -19.37 3.14 -2.87
C GLU A 192 -19.35 3.03 -4.40
N GLU A 193 -20.41 3.47 -5.05
CA GLU A 193 -20.46 3.58 -6.50
C GLU A 193 -19.47 4.64 -6.99
N ALA A 194 -18.67 4.29 -8.01
CA ALA A 194 -17.67 5.21 -8.53
C ALA A 194 -18.35 6.39 -9.25
N SER A 195 -17.97 7.61 -8.93
CA SER A 195 -18.33 8.79 -9.70
C SER A 195 -17.72 8.72 -11.11
N GLU A 196 -18.30 9.39 -12.06
CA GLU A 196 -17.75 9.54 -13.42
C GLU A 196 -17.19 10.98 -13.57
N PRO A 197 -15.97 11.25 -13.09
CA PRO A 197 -15.41 12.59 -13.16
C PRO A 197 -14.91 12.88 -14.58
N ASP A 198 -15.14 14.10 -15.03
CA ASP A 198 -14.39 14.66 -16.14
C ASP A 198 -13.13 15.33 -15.57
N THR A 199 -11.97 14.75 -15.81
CA THR A 199 -10.69 15.30 -15.37
C THR A 199 -10.05 16.21 -16.42
N GLY A 200 -10.62 16.26 -17.64
CA GLY A 200 -10.02 16.95 -18.77
C GLY A 200 -8.69 16.36 -19.26
N GLU A 201 -8.27 15.21 -18.70
CA GLU A 201 -7.00 14.58 -19.01
C GLU A 201 -7.16 13.43 -20.00
N THR A 202 -6.21 13.29 -20.93
CA THR A 202 -6.17 12.15 -21.84
C THR A 202 -5.70 10.89 -21.09
N PRO A 203 -6.48 9.79 -21.09
CA PRO A 203 -6.06 8.58 -20.42
C PRO A 203 -4.78 7.99 -21.02
N PRO A 204 -3.87 7.46 -20.19
CA PRO A 204 -2.70 6.73 -20.69
C PRO A 204 -3.11 5.49 -21.51
N PRO A 205 -2.24 4.99 -22.39
CA PRO A 205 -2.50 3.78 -23.17
C PRO A 205 -2.95 2.61 -22.28
N GLY A 206 -4.06 1.97 -22.69
CA GLY A 206 -4.66 0.84 -21.96
C GLY A 206 -5.60 1.21 -20.81
N ARG A 207 -5.81 2.49 -20.52
CA ARG A 207 -6.81 2.97 -19.54
C ARG A 207 -7.98 3.65 -20.25
N ARG A 208 -9.19 3.51 -19.67
CA ARG A 208 -10.43 4.11 -20.23
C ARG A 208 -10.62 5.56 -19.77
N SER A 209 -10.11 5.93 -18.61
CA SER A 209 -10.23 7.26 -18.02
C SER A 209 -9.10 7.50 -17.02
N VAL A 210 -8.85 8.75 -16.70
CA VAL A 210 -8.02 9.16 -15.56
C VAL A 210 -8.95 9.27 -14.35
N PRO A 211 -8.75 8.51 -13.27
CA PRO A 211 -9.65 8.58 -12.12
C PRO A 211 -9.43 9.88 -11.33
N GLY A 212 -10.52 10.52 -10.94
CA GLY A 212 -10.49 11.56 -9.91
C GLY A 212 -10.12 10.98 -8.56
N SER A 213 -9.55 11.79 -7.69
CA SER A 213 -9.18 11.35 -6.34
C SER A 213 -9.23 12.51 -5.34
N LEU A 214 -9.74 12.21 -4.17
CA LEU A 214 -9.79 13.10 -3.00
C LEU A 214 -8.83 12.54 -1.95
N VAL A 215 -8.07 13.43 -1.27
CA VAL A 215 -7.00 13.00 -0.36
C VAL A 215 -7.48 12.04 0.73
N TRP A 216 -8.63 12.31 1.34
CA TRP A 216 -9.11 11.55 2.52
C TRP A 216 -9.49 10.10 2.22
N VAL A 217 -9.94 9.77 1.01
CA VAL A 217 -10.32 8.39 0.69
C VAL A 217 -9.10 7.48 0.57
N PRO A 218 -8.09 7.75 -0.29
CA PRO A 218 -6.90 6.93 -0.34
C PRO A 218 -6.05 7.00 0.94
N ALA A 219 -6.01 8.14 1.64
CA ALA A 219 -5.31 8.26 2.90
C ALA A 219 -5.90 7.33 3.98
N SER A 220 -7.23 7.35 4.16
CA SER A 220 -7.90 6.46 5.10
C SER A 220 -7.73 4.99 4.74
N ALA A 221 -7.74 4.65 3.45
CA ALA A 221 -7.44 3.29 3.02
C ALA A 221 -5.99 2.87 3.40
N GLY A 222 -5.02 3.76 3.25
CA GLY A 222 -3.64 3.52 3.68
C GLY A 222 -3.51 3.31 5.19
N LEU A 223 -4.24 4.09 6.00
CA LEU A 223 -4.27 3.94 7.45
C LEU A 223 -4.94 2.63 7.88
N LEU A 224 -6.02 2.21 7.23
CA LEU A 224 -6.66 0.90 7.48
C LEU A 224 -5.74 -0.28 7.13
N LEU A 225 -4.96 -0.18 6.05
CA LEU A 225 -3.94 -1.17 5.71
C LEU A 225 -2.86 -1.25 6.78
N CYS A 226 -2.35 -0.11 7.25
CA CYS A 226 -1.38 -0.04 8.34
C CYS A 226 -1.94 -0.69 9.61
N GLN A 227 -3.17 -0.34 10.03
CA GLN A 227 -3.83 -0.94 11.18
C GLN A 227 -3.88 -2.47 11.06
N TYR A 228 -4.27 -2.99 9.90
CA TYR A 228 -4.33 -4.43 9.68
C TYR A 228 -2.94 -5.08 9.81
N VAL A 229 -1.92 -4.53 9.13
CA VAL A 229 -0.55 -5.07 9.17
C VAL A 229 0.01 -5.08 10.59
N VAL A 230 -0.09 -3.95 11.29
CA VAL A 230 0.39 -3.84 12.68
C VAL A 230 -0.30 -4.87 13.57
N THR A 231 -1.64 -4.97 13.47
CA THR A 231 -2.42 -5.93 14.27
C THR A 231 -2.02 -7.37 13.99
N GLU A 232 -1.74 -7.72 12.74
CA GLU A 232 -1.31 -9.07 12.36
C GLU A 232 0.14 -9.37 12.77
N LEU A 233 1.02 -8.39 12.75
CA LEU A 233 2.43 -8.55 13.13
C LEU A 233 2.60 -8.83 14.62
N ILE A 234 1.75 -8.24 15.46
CA ILE A 234 1.89 -8.33 16.93
C ILE A 234 1.18 -9.55 17.54
N LYS A 235 0.37 -10.29 16.78
CA LYS A 235 -0.19 -11.58 17.20
C LYS A 235 0.94 -12.60 17.41
#